data_fbcd47304697c61f33460589774637d5
#
_entry.id   fbcd47304697c61f33460589774637d5
#
_cell.length_a   1.000
_cell.length_b   1.000
_cell.length_c   1.000
_cell.angle_alpha   90.00
_cell.angle_beta   90.00
_cell.angle_gamma   90.00
#
_symmetry.space_group_name_H-M   'P 1'
#
loop_
_entity.id
_entity.type
_entity.pdbx_description
1 polymer ?
#
loop_
_entity_poly.entity_id
_entity_poly.type
_entity_poly.pdbx_seq_one_letter_code
_entity_poly.pdbx_strand_id
1 'polypeptide(L)'
;MKRFLLLLILGGLFLGGFRPFAFSQGSMSIYMGQLSDQSEISLVTFAPGEELHAAFGHAVIWVRDPLQNIDKAYSYGTFDFKTENFYWKFLKGTLPYSISFNSMNDLVYYYSQIEHRSIKAQTLHLDPAQKNIIYQALEQNLLPENKNYRYQFFHDNCSTRLRDIIEKAVPNAFQWTKYKNLSGLSYRDWMNHYLATNSWVTLGMNLALGIPSNQKATASESCYLPDNLSEALEMAEVKGQKFADSPLLIYQAPEAEKAGFDGLGPIVVLQLLIALVMFCSIQFRNNPRFLFRMDVLLFGVWGLLAWFIFFLATGTDHQVMSWNPASLMLFPLNFPLVFWFARASKKVIWTHYLSVVCVLFLIGLVWSTLLFWPMALAGLPWGIRLFALRLKAS
;
A
#
# COMPACT_ATOMS: atom_id res chain seq x y z
N MET A 1 -10.72 27.93 1.60
CA MET A 1 -11.55 27.28 0.57
C MET A 1 -10.77 26.66 -0.61
N LYS A 2 -9.57 27.15 -0.97
CA LYS A 2 -8.76 26.54 -2.08
C LYS A 2 -8.00 25.25 -1.71
N ARG A 3 -7.80 24.94 -0.44
CA ARG A 3 -7.08 23.74 0.03
C ARG A 3 -7.98 22.51 0.26
N PHE A 4 -9.28 22.68 0.37
CA PHE A 4 -10.24 21.59 0.62
C PHE A 4 -10.68 20.87 -0.67
N LEU A 5 -10.57 21.54 -1.83
CA LEU A 5 -10.81 20.92 -3.14
C LEU A 5 -9.63 20.03 -3.59
N LEU A 6 -8.45 20.22 -2.96
CA LEU A 6 -7.22 19.47 -3.24
C LEU A 6 -7.24 18.05 -2.68
N LEU A 7 -8.01 17.80 -1.63
CA LEU A 7 -8.11 16.49 -0.97
C LEU A 7 -9.02 15.49 -1.72
N LEU A 8 -9.87 15.98 -2.60
CA LEU A 8 -10.70 15.12 -3.49
C LEU A 8 -9.98 14.70 -4.78
N ILE A 9 -8.83 15.30 -5.05
CA ILE A 9 -7.95 15.01 -6.19
C ILE A 9 -6.64 14.37 -5.72
N LEU A 10 -6.62 13.77 -4.55
CA LEU A 10 -5.45 13.13 -3.94
C LEU A 10 -4.97 11.83 -4.62
N GLY A 11 -5.31 11.66 -5.92
CA GLY A 11 -4.48 10.92 -6.85
C GLY A 11 -3.56 11.81 -7.69
N GLY A 12 -3.49 13.14 -7.50
CA GLY A 12 -3.00 14.01 -8.56
C GLY A 12 -2.09 15.19 -8.22
N LEU A 13 -1.60 15.37 -7.01
CA LEU A 13 -0.72 16.52 -6.75
C LEU A 13 0.38 16.21 -5.71
N PHE A 14 1.31 15.34 -6.08
CA PHE A 14 2.67 15.44 -5.59
C PHE A 14 3.53 16.18 -6.64
N LEU A 15 3.39 17.50 -6.70
CA LEU A 15 4.32 18.41 -7.37
C LEU A 15 5.38 18.89 -6.36
N GLY A 16 6.06 17.97 -5.70
CA GLY A 16 7.39 18.19 -5.17
C GLY A 16 8.36 17.75 -6.26
N GLY A 17 9.23 18.67 -6.71
CA GLY A 17 10.12 18.47 -7.85
C GLY A 17 11.02 17.23 -7.73
N PHE A 18 10.49 16.07 -8.08
CA PHE A 18 11.28 14.86 -8.31
C PHE A 18 12.11 15.12 -9.57
N ARG A 19 13.38 15.41 -9.40
CA ARG A 19 14.35 15.21 -10.48
C ARG A 19 14.47 13.70 -10.65
N PRO A 20 14.02 13.10 -11.76
CA PRO A 20 14.28 11.70 -11.99
C PRO A 20 15.79 11.53 -12.01
N PHE A 21 16.30 10.75 -11.06
CA PHE A 21 17.65 10.22 -11.21
C PHE A 21 17.61 9.42 -12.51
N ALA A 22 18.32 9.89 -13.53
CA ALA A 22 18.48 9.16 -14.77
C ALA A 22 19.36 7.95 -14.41
N PHE A 23 18.72 6.82 -14.13
CA PHE A 23 19.42 5.56 -13.99
C PHE A 23 20.17 5.32 -15.30
N SER A 24 21.49 5.32 -15.22
CA SER A 24 22.32 4.94 -16.35
C SER A 24 21.92 3.53 -16.77
N GLN A 25 21.25 3.41 -17.89
CA GLN A 25 21.10 2.12 -18.56
C GLN A 25 22.49 1.76 -19.11
N GLY A 26 23.26 1.08 -18.29
CA GLY A 26 24.49 0.48 -18.77
C GLY A 26 24.16 -0.42 -19.96
N SER A 27 24.94 -0.31 -21.04
CA SER A 27 24.81 -1.18 -22.21
C SER A 27 24.92 -2.63 -21.77
N MET A 28 23.83 -3.37 -21.90
CA MET A 28 23.68 -4.75 -21.46
C MET A 28 24.46 -5.65 -22.38
N SER A 29 25.69 -6.02 -22.02
CA SER A 29 26.33 -7.19 -22.62
C SER A 29 25.76 -8.42 -21.94
N ILE A 30 25.08 -9.29 -22.69
CA ILE A 30 24.56 -10.59 -22.22
C ILE A 30 25.77 -11.51 -21.99
N TYR A 31 26.53 -11.26 -20.93
CA TYR A 31 27.55 -12.17 -20.46
C TYR A 31 26.97 -12.89 -19.23
N MET A 32 26.33 -14.02 -19.46
CA MET A 32 25.96 -14.96 -18.38
C MET A 32 27.20 -15.75 -17.96
N GLY A 33 28.20 -15.05 -17.44
CA GLY A 33 29.37 -15.65 -16.81
C GLY A 33 29.02 -16.32 -15.49
N GLN A 34 29.85 -17.25 -15.04
CA GLN A 34 29.78 -17.77 -13.69
C GLN A 34 30.48 -16.80 -12.74
N LEU A 35 29.90 -16.60 -11.54
CA LEU A 35 30.56 -15.82 -10.50
C LEU A 35 31.84 -16.54 -10.01
N SER A 36 32.84 -15.77 -9.62
CA SER A 36 34.06 -16.32 -9.00
C SER A 36 33.80 -16.80 -7.56
N ASP A 37 34.76 -17.54 -7.02
CA ASP A 37 34.73 -18.02 -5.63
C ASP A 37 34.76 -16.86 -4.61
N GLN A 38 35.30 -15.69 -5.01
CA GLN A 38 35.35 -14.47 -4.18
C GLN A 38 34.04 -13.65 -4.23
N SER A 39 33.07 -14.13 -4.97
CA SER A 39 31.77 -13.44 -5.02
C SER A 39 31.02 -13.51 -3.71
N GLU A 40 30.25 -12.47 -3.43
CA GLU A 40 29.33 -12.36 -2.28
C GLU A 40 27.94 -11.94 -2.77
N ILE A 41 26.92 -12.48 -2.13
CA ILE A 41 25.54 -12.08 -2.34
C ILE A 41 24.93 -11.68 -1.01
N SER A 42 24.34 -10.50 -0.95
CA SER A 42 23.72 -9.97 0.25
C SER A 42 22.31 -9.45 -0.02
N LEU A 43 21.39 -9.64 0.94
CA LEU A 43 20.16 -8.87 1.00
C LEU A 43 20.51 -7.51 1.59
N VAL A 44 20.08 -6.44 0.92
CA VAL A 44 20.18 -5.08 1.46
C VAL A 44 18.77 -4.53 1.65
N THR A 45 18.49 -4.04 2.84
CA THR A 45 17.20 -3.44 3.19
C THR A 45 17.35 -1.96 3.52
N PHE A 46 16.38 -1.18 3.06
CA PHE A 46 16.27 0.25 3.31
C PHE A 46 15.05 0.49 4.18
N ALA A 47 15.25 1.19 5.28
CA ALA A 47 14.16 1.47 6.25
C ALA A 47 12.99 2.20 5.58
N PRO A 48 11.78 2.17 6.18
CA PRO A 48 10.65 2.98 5.73
C PRO A 48 11.00 4.45 5.56
N GLY A 49 10.39 5.10 4.56
CA GLY A 49 10.52 6.53 4.28
C GLY A 49 9.18 7.26 4.44
N GLU A 50 9.20 8.58 4.29
CA GLU A 50 8.00 9.42 4.49
C GLU A 50 6.98 9.31 3.35
N GLU A 51 7.45 9.10 2.13
CA GLU A 51 6.59 8.98 0.95
C GLU A 51 5.82 7.66 0.96
N LEU A 52 4.58 7.67 0.48
CA LEU A 52 3.70 6.49 0.49
C LEU A 52 4.33 5.26 -0.16
N HIS A 53 5.04 5.44 -1.27
CA HIS A 53 5.71 4.35 -1.98
C HIS A 53 6.94 3.80 -1.23
N ALA A 54 7.48 4.57 -0.29
CA ALA A 54 8.62 4.24 0.55
C ALA A 54 8.22 3.78 1.97
N ALA A 55 6.94 3.95 2.34
CA ALA A 55 6.44 3.73 3.71
C ALA A 55 6.66 2.32 4.26
N PHE A 56 6.90 1.34 3.39
CA PHE A 56 7.08 -0.07 3.77
C PHE A 56 8.53 -0.54 3.63
N GLY A 57 9.46 0.38 3.45
CA GLY A 57 10.85 0.03 3.20
C GLY A 57 11.09 -0.44 1.76
N HIS A 58 12.28 -0.93 1.50
CA HIS A 58 12.69 -1.51 0.22
C HIS A 58 13.73 -2.59 0.42
N ALA A 59 13.84 -3.53 -0.51
CA ALA A 59 14.86 -4.57 -0.50
C ALA A 59 15.48 -4.76 -1.88
N VAL A 60 16.78 -5.05 -1.90
CA VAL A 60 17.54 -5.39 -3.11
C VAL A 60 18.45 -6.59 -2.83
N ILE A 61 18.83 -7.32 -3.86
CA ILE A 61 19.92 -8.31 -3.81
C ILE A 61 21.17 -7.65 -4.38
N TRP A 62 22.22 -7.57 -3.58
CA TRP A 62 23.51 -7.07 -3.98
C TRP A 62 24.44 -8.24 -4.31
N VAL A 63 24.92 -8.28 -5.56
CA VAL A 63 25.92 -9.23 -6.07
C VAL A 63 27.22 -8.47 -6.25
N ARG A 64 28.26 -8.90 -5.54
CA ARG A 64 29.61 -8.37 -5.62
C ARG A 64 30.57 -9.48 -6.04
N ASP A 65 31.36 -9.23 -7.08
CA ASP A 65 32.46 -10.12 -7.50
C ASP A 65 33.67 -9.26 -7.88
N PRO A 66 34.65 -9.09 -6.98
CA PRO A 66 35.83 -8.25 -7.24
C PRO A 66 36.68 -8.74 -8.41
N LEU A 67 36.75 -10.08 -8.64
CA LEU A 67 37.58 -10.62 -9.73
C LEU A 67 36.98 -10.37 -11.10
N GLN A 68 35.66 -10.25 -11.19
CA GLN A 68 34.94 -9.96 -12.44
C GLN A 68 34.48 -8.52 -12.55
N ASN A 69 34.84 -7.68 -11.59
CA ASN A 69 34.40 -6.29 -11.50
C ASN A 69 32.87 -6.13 -11.54
N ILE A 70 32.16 -7.04 -10.84
CA ILE A 70 30.71 -6.99 -10.68
C ILE A 70 30.39 -6.29 -9.35
N ASP A 71 29.61 -5.22 -9.44
CA ASP A 71 28.98 -4.51 -8.30
C ASP A 71 27.57 -4.12 -8.73
N LYS A 72 26.61 -5.04 -8.52
CA LYS A 72 25.23 -4.85 -8.97
C LYS A 72 24.25 -5.10 -7.83
N ALA A 73 23.51 -4.08 -7.43
CA ALA A 73 22.38 -4.20 -6.53
C ALA A 73 21.08 -4.22 -7.36
N TYR A 74 20.44 -5.38 -7.43
CA TYR A 74 19.24 -5.63 -8.23
C TYR A 74 18.00 -5.24 -7.45
N SER A 75 17.20 -4.37 -8.04
CA SER A 75 15.99 -3.79 -7.46
C SER A 75 14.76 -4.15 -8.29
N TYR A 76 13.77 -4.77 -7.68
CA TYR A 76 12.44 -4.95 -8.27
C TYR A 76 11.53 -3.81 -7.81
N GLY A 77 10.49 -3.51 -8.60
CA GLY A 77 9.56 -2.43 -8.27
C GLY A 77 9.91 -1.08 -8.88
N THR A 78 10.90 -1.04 -9.77
CA THR A 78 11.26 0.18 -10.52
C THR A 78 10.16 0.51 -11.51
N PHE A 79 9.74 1.77 -11.57
CA PHE A 79 8.76 2.29 -12.50
C PHE A 79 9.20 3.63 -13.09
N ASP A 80 8.63 4.01 -14.23
CA ASP A 80 8.95 5.27 -14.90
C ASP A 80 7.73 6.21 -14.89
N PHE A 81 7.86 7.36 -14.25
CA PHE A 81 6.83 8.42 -14.26
C PHE A 81 6.52 8.98 -15.65
N LYS A 82 7.41 8.78 -16.63
CA LYS A 82 7.19 9.17 -18.03
C LYS A 82 6.32 8.17 -18.78
N THR A 83 5.95 7.04 -18.16
CA THR A 83 5.03 6.07 -18.76
C THR A 83 3.75 6.78 -19.19
N GLU A 84 3.36 6.60 -20.45
CA GLU A 84 2.12 7.18 -20.98
C GLU A 84 0.92 6.78 -20.12
N ASN A 85 0.08 7.78 -19.75
CA ASN A 85 -1.06 7.61 -18.85
C ASN A 85 -0.67 6.99 -17.46
N PHE A 86 0.49 7.38 -16.92
CA PHE A 86 1.05 6.86 -15.68
C PHE A 86 0.02 6.74 -14.54
N TYR A 87 -0.62 7.86 -14.16
CA TYR A 87 -1.59 7.88 -13.05
C TYR A 87 -2.79 6.97 -13.29
N TRP A 88 -3.27 6.89 -14.53
CA TRP A 88 -4.37 6.00 -14.88
C TRP A 88 -3.98 4.53 -14.80
N LYS A 89 -2.80 4.18 -15.33
CA LYS A 89 -2.25 2.82 -15.25
C LYS A 89 -1.97 2.42 -13.81
N PHE A 90 -1.40 3.34 -13.01
CA PHE A 90 -1.17 3.13 -11.59
C PHE A 90 -2.50 2.85 -10.85
N LEU A 91 -3.51 3.71 -11.05
CA LEU A 91 -4.82 3.56 -10.43
C LEU A 91 -5.49 2.24 -10.83
N LYS A 92 -5.34 1.81 -12.08
CA LYS A 92 -5.89 0.54 -12.57
C LYS A 92 -5.09 -0.69 -12.16
N GLY A 93 -3.90 -0.55 -11.58
CA GLY A 93 -3.01 -1.69 -11.31
C GLY A 93 -2.37 -2.29 -12.56
N THR A 94 -2.30 -1.52 -13.66
CA THR A 94 -1.75 -1.96 -14.95
C THR A 94 -0.43 -1.28 -15.30
N LEU A 95 0.13 -0.48 -14.39
CA LEU A 95 1.43 0.14 -14.57
C LEU A 95 2.51 -0.95 -14.71
N PRO A 96 3.36 -0.89 -15.75
CA PRO A 96 4.49 -1.80 -15.85
C PRO A 96 5.56 -1.41 -14.82
N TYR A 97 5.93 -2.36 -13.99
CA TYR A 97 7.10 -2.28 -13.12
C TYR A 97 8.20 -3.15 -13.68
N SER A 98 9.43 -2.88 -13.32
CA SER A 98 10.58 -3.61 -13.85
C SER A 98 11.61 -3.91 -12.78
N ILE A 99 12.51 -4.84 -13.12
CA ILE A 99 13.80 -4.98 -12.43
C ILE A 99 14.79 -3.96 -13.00
N SER A 100 15.61 -3.40 -12.15
CA SER A 100 16.76 -2.56 -12.49
C SER A 100 17.97 -2.94 -11.64
N PHE A 101 19.14 -2.40 -11.94
CA PHE A 101 20.30 -2.50 -11.05
C PHE A 101 21.04 -1.17 -10.98
N ASN A 102 21.77 -0.98 -9.87
CA ASN A 102 22.66 0.15 -9.62
C ASN A 102 23.92 -0.35 -8.94
N SER A 103 24.98 0.48 -8.90
CA SER A 103 26.09 0.21 -7.99
C SER A 103 25.64 0.35 -6.54
N MET A 104 26.25 -0.39 -5.63
CA MET A 104 25.90 -0.25 -4.20
C MET A 104 26.24 1.15 -3.68
N ASN A 105 27.32 1.77 -4.17
CA ASN A 105 27.72 3.13 -3.80
C ASN A 105 26.63 4.16 -4.16
N ASP A 106 26.03 4.05 -5.36
CA ASP A 106 24.95 4.95 -5.78
C ASP A 106 23.73 4.80 -4.89
N LEU A 107 23.38 3.56 -4.52
CA LEU A 107 22.25 3.32 -3.61
C LEU A 107 22.54 3.84 -2.20
N VAL A 108 23.73 3.62 -1.66
CA VAL A 108 24.13 4.18 -0.36
C VAL A 108 24.05 5.70 -0.39
N TYR A 109 24.58 6.34 -1.43
CA TYR A 109 24.48 7.78 -1.58
C TYR A 109 23.02 8.25 -1.62
N TYR A 110 22.20 7.63 -2.46
CA TYR A 110 20.80 8.00 -2.65
C TYR A 110 20.00 7.86 -1.34
N TYR A 111 20.07 6.68 -0.71
CA TYR A 111 19.28 6.42 0.49
C TYR A 111 19.83 7.15 1.74
N SER A 112 21.13 7.43 1.82
CA SER A 112 21.69 8.14 2.98
C SER A 112 21.60 9.65 2.86
N GLN A 113 21.86 10.23 1.65
CA GLN A 113 21.97 11.68 1.48
C GLN A 113 20.71 12.34 0.94
N ILE A 114 19.85 11.59 0.23
CA ILE A 114 18.64 12.13 -0.40
C ILE A 114 17.39 11.68 0.36
N GLU A 115 17.25 10.38 0.59
CA GLU A 115 16.08 9.80 1.25
C GLU A 115 16.19 9.78 2.79
N HIS A 116 17.40 9.94 3.35
CA HIS A 116 17.67 9.87 4.79
C HIS A 116 17.09 8.62 5.47
N ARG A 117 17.31 7.45 4.86
CA ARG A 117 16.79 6.15 5.32
C ARG A 117 17.93 5.24 5.72
N SER A 118 17.77 4.56 6.86
CA SER A 118 18.78 3.60 7.35
C SER A 118 18.94 2.43 6.37
N ILE A 119 20.17 1.91 6.27
CA ILE A 119 20.56 0.86 5.35
C ILE A 119 21.17 -0.28 6.15
N LYS A 120 20.68 -1.50 5.94
CA LYS A 120 21.25 -2.72 6.51
C LYS A 120 21.60 -3.69 5.40
N ALA A 121 22.70 -4.42 5.54
CA ALA A 121 23.10 -5.50 4.66
C ALA A 121 23.25 -6.81 5.43
N GLN A 122 22.90 -7.92 4.79
CA GLN A 122 22.88 -9.24 5.37
C GLN A 122 23.45 -10.24 4.35
N THR A 123 24.68 -10.71 4.59
CA THR A 123 25.36 -11.64 3.67
C THR A 123 24.74 -13.03 3.74
N LEU A 124 24.50 -13.65 2.59
CA LEU A 124 23.94 -14.99 2.46
C LEU A 124 25.07 -16.03 2.34
N HIS A 125 24.99 -17.08 3.14
CA HIS A 125 25.96 -18.18 3.13
C HIS A 125 25.59 -19.20 2.02
N LEU A 126 26.02 -18.90 0.81
CA LEU A 126 25.71 -19.64 -0.40
C LEU A 126 26.95 -20.37 -0.92
N ASP A 127 26.76 -21.59 -1.39
CA ASP A 127 27.78 -22.27 -2.18
C ASP A 127 27.90 -21.70 -3.62
N PRO A 128 28.98 -21.97 -4.37
CA PRO A 128 29.17 -21.40 -5.72
C PRO A 128 28.02 -21.74 -6.69
N ALA A 129 27.41 -22.90 -6.59
CA ALA A 129 26.28 -23.25 -7.45
C ALA A 129 25.02 -22.42 -7.13
N GLN A 130 24.73 -22.25 -5.85
CA GLN A 130 23.59 -21.43 -5.38
C GLN A 130 23.76 -19.94 -5.75
N LYS A 131 24.99 -19.39 -5.60
CA LYS A 131 25.29 -18.02 -6.05
C LYS A 131 25.02 -17.86 -7.54
N ASN A 132 25.45 -18.81 -8.36
CA ASN A 132 25.24 -18.77 -9.80
C ASN A 132 23.76 -18.90 -10.18
N ILE A 133 22.96 -19.71 -9.47
CA ILE A 133 21.51 -19.82 -9.71
C ILE A 133 20.84 -18.45 -9.46
N ILE A 134 21.17 -17.79 -8.35
CA ILE A 134 20.62 -16.46 -8.04
C ILE A 134 21.04 -15.43 -9.09
N TYR A 135 22.33 -15.37 -9.40
CA TYR A 135 22.87 -14.40 -10.36
C TYR A 135 22.27 -14.56 -11.76
N GLN A 136 22.20 -15.80 -12.26
CA GLN A 136 21.60 -16.10 -13.56
C GLN A 136 20.11 -15.76 -13.60
N ALA A 137 19.36 -16.03 -12.51
CA ALA A 137 17.95 -15.66 -12.44
C ALA A 137 17.76 -14.14 -12.50
N LEU A 138 18.60 -13.36 -11.82
CA LEU A 138 18.57 -11.90 -11.84
C LEU A 138 18.92 -11.35 -13.24
N GLU A 139 20.00 -11.84 -13.87
CA GLU A 139 20.40 -11.42 -15.22
C GLU A 139 19.34 -11.82 -16.27
N GLN A 140 18.73 -13.02 -16.15
CA GLN A 140 17.64 -13.43 -17.02
C GLN A 140 16.40 -12.54 -16.87
N ASN A 141 16.11 -12.09 -15.67
CA ASN A 141 15.00 -11.17 -15.43
C ASN A 141 15.27 -9.74 -15.95
N LEU A 142 16.53 -9.37 -16.17
CA LEU A 142 16.89 -8.09 -16.81
C LEU A 142 16.70 -8.09 -18.33
N LEU A 143 16.57 -9.26 -18.97
CA LEU A 143 16.35 -9.33 -20.42
C LEU A 143 15.08 -8.57 -20.81
N PRO A 144 15.05 -7.87 -21.94
CA PRO A 144 13.92 -7.04 -22.36
C PRO A 144 12.57 -7.76 -22.32
N GLU A 145 12.54 -9.04 -22.69
CA GLU A 145 11.35 -9.89 -22.68
C GLU A 145 10.84 -10.28 -21.28
N ASN A 146 11.73 -10.27 -20.26
CA ASN A 146 11.44 -10.70 -18.89
C ASN A 146 11.38 -9.53 -17.91
N LYS A 147 11.91 -8.35 -18.31
CA LYS A 147 12.17 -7.21 -17.42
C LYS A 147 10.92 -6.66 -16.76
N ASN A 148 9.81 -6.62 -17.48
CA ASN A 148 8.59 -5.98 -17.04
C ASN A 148 7.62 -6.98 -16.40
N TYR A 149 6.97 -6.55 -15.33
CA TYR A 149 5.96 -7.34 -14.64
C TYR A 149 4.85 -6.48 -14.05
N ARG A 150 3.74 -7.13 -13.62
CA ARG A 150 2.66 -6.47 -12.91
C ARG A 150 2.92 -6.53 -11.41
N TYR A 151 3.18 -5.39 -10.84
CA TYR A 151 3.41 -5.27 -9.40
C TYR A 151 2.12 -5.49 -8.62
N GLN A 152 2.18 -6.34 -7.62
CA GLN A 152 1.09 -6.55 -6.65
C GLN A 152 1.64 -6.39 -5.25
N PHE A 153 1.17 -5.37 -4.56
CA PHE A 153 1.75 -4.93 -3.29
C PHE A 153 1.98 -6.06 -2.28
N PHE A 154 1.01 -6.97 -2.09
CA PHE A 154 1.14 -8.07 -1.13
C PHE A 154 1.73 -9.36 -1.72
N HIS A 155 1.69 -9.54 -3.04
CA HIS A 155 1.94 -10.86 -3.64
C HIS A 155 3.09 -10.91 -4.64
N ASP A 156 3.39 -9.79 -5.32
CA ASP A 156 4.45 -9.72 -6.33
C ASP A 156 5.15 -8.35 -6.29
N ASN A 157 6.02 -8.16 -5.29
CA ASN A 157 6.73 -6.92 -5.02
C ASN A 157 8.26 -7.12 -4.95
N CYS A 158 9.00 -6.08 -4.50
CA CYS A 158 10.45 -6.15 -4.39
C CYS A 158 10.92 -7.30 -3.50
N SER A 159 10.30 -7.50 -2.34
CA SER A 159 10.72 -8.52 -1.36
C SER A 159 10.27 -9.92 -1.73
N THR A 160 9.03 -10.11 -2.20
CA THR A 160 8.52 -11.43 -2.58
C THR A 160 9.32 -12.04 -3.73
N ARG A 161 9.72 -11.22 -4.72
CA ARG A 161 10.55 -11.71 -5.83
C ARG A 161 11.94 -12.12 -5.38
N LEU A 162 12.52 -11.41 -4.41
CA LEU A 162 13.81 -11.79 -3.85
C LEU A 162 13.69 -13.07 -3.03
N ARG A 163 12.67 -13.21 -2.19
CA ARG A 163 12.36 -14.44 -1.46
C ARG A 163 12.29 -15.64 -2.42
N ASP A 164 11.49 -15.50 -3.48
CA ASP A 164 11.25 -16.61 -4.43
C ASP A 164 12.51 -17.02 -5.18
N ILE A 165 13.39 -16.08 -5.54
CA ILE A 165 14.69 -16.35 -6.16
C ILE A 165 15.60 -17.10 -5.19
N ILE A 166 15.67 -16.66 -3.93
CA ILE A 166 16.48 -17.29 -2.88
C ILE A 166 15.97 -18.71 -2.61
N GLU A 167 14.66 -18.88 -2.45
CA GLU A 167 14.04 -20.19 -2.18
C GLU A 167 14.23 -21.18 -3.33
N LYS A 168 14.20 -20.69 -4.57
CA LYS A 168 14.50 -21.49 -5.75
C LYS A 168 15.98 -21.94 -5.80
N ALA A 169 16.91 -21.07 -5.39
CA ALA A 169 18.33 -21.37 -5.38
C ALA A 169 18.71 -22.31 -4.21
N VAL A 170 18.03 -22.21 -3.09
CA VAL A 170 18.28 -22.99 -1.88
C VAL A 170 16.97 -23.57 -1.36
N PRO A 171 16.47 -24.66 -1.99
CA PRO A 171 15.26 -25.31 -1.53
C PRO A 171 15.37 -25.74 -0.07
N ASN A 172 14.31 -25.48 0.71
CA ASN A 172 14.24 -25.79 2.15
C ASN A 172 15.17 -24.96 3.06
N ALA A 173 15.75 -23.84 2.60
CA ALA A 173 16.43 -22.89 3.48
C ALA A 173 15.45 -22.32 4.52
N PHE A 174 14.23 -22.02 4.12
CA PHE A 174 13.20 -21.50 5.00
C PHE A 174 12.34 -22.60 5.60
N GLN A 175 12.23 -22.59 6.92
CA GLN A 175 11.34 -23.49 7.67
C GLN A 175 10.09 -22.71 8.11
N TRP A 176 9.28 -22.27 7.15
CA TRP A 176 8.15 -21.35 7.32
C TRP A 176 7.21 -21.68 8.48
N THR A 177 6.99 -22.95 8.76
CA THR A 177 6.12 -23.41 9.87
C THR A 177 6.70 -23.10 11.26
N LYS A 178 7.99 -22.83 11.35
CA LYS A 178 8.67 -22.49 12.61
C LYS A 178 8.67 -20.98 12.89
N TYR A 179 8.46 -20.13 11.89
CA TYR A 179 8.54 -18.67 12.02
C TYR A 179 7.20 -18.10 12.51
N LYS A 180 6.87 -18.39 13.76
CA LYS A 180 5.59 -18.01 14.38
C LYS A 180 5.39 -16.50 14.50
N ASN A 181 6.45 -15.76 14.74
CA ASN A 181 6.47 -14.30 14.83
C ASN A 181 6.15 -13.61 13.48
N LEU A 182 6.41 -14.27 12.36
CA LEU A 182 6.11 -13.80 11.02
C LEU A 182 4.73 -14.26 10.50
N SER A 183 3.93 -14.93 11.32
CA SER A 183 2.63 -15.47 10.90
C SER A 183 1.51 -15.01 11.83
N GLY A 184 0.26 -15.21 11.39
CA GLY A 184 -0.92 -15.01 12.24
C GLY A 184 -1.57 -13.64 12.15
N LEU A 185 -0.88 -12.61 11.67
CA LEU A 185 -1.46 -11.32 11.32
C LEU A 185 -2.02 -11.35 9.90
N SER A 186 -3.05 -10.55 9.64
CA SER A 186 -3.54 -10.36 8.28
C SER A 186 -2.59 -9.45 7.48
N TYR A 187 -2.72 -9.45 6.14
CA TYR A 187 -2.00 -8.49 5.31
C TYR A 187 -2.27 -7.04 5.72
N ARG A 188 -3.52 -6.73 6.09
CA ARG A 188 -3.92 -5.41 6.60
C ARG A 188 -3.24 -5.08 7.92
N ASP A 189 -3.16 -6.03 8.86
CA ASP A 189 -2.51 -5.81 10.16
C ASP A 189 -1.01 -5.55 9.98
N TRP A 190 -0.34 -6.35 9.15
CA TRP A 190 1.06 -6.14 8.78
C TRP A 190 1.30 -4.77 8.16
N MET A 191 0.44 -4.35 7.20
CA MET A 191 0.52 -3.01 6.62
C MET A 191 0.36 -1.92 7.70
N ASN A 192 -0.62 -2.06 8.58
CA ASN A 192 -0.89 -1.08 9.63
C ASN A 192 0.22 -0.97 10.68
N HIS A 193 1.10 -1.97 10.80
CA HIS A 193 2.30 -1.86 11.65
C HIS A 193 3.25 -0.73 11.22
N TYR A 194 3.28 -0.42 9.92
CA TYR A 194 4.14 0.61 9.34
C TYR A 194 3.48 1.99 9.29
N LEU A 195 2.15 2.02 9.39
CA LEU A 195 1.38 3.26 9.25
C LEU A 195 0.90 3.74 10.61
N ALA A 196 1.06 5.04 10.89
CA ALA A 196 0.51 5.63 12.11
C ALA A 196 -1.03 5.55 12.09
N THR A 197 -1.64 5.01 13.14
CA THR A 197 -3.09 4.72 13.23
C THR A 197 -3.98 5.94 12.99
N ASN A 198 -3.49 7.14 13.26
CA ASN A 198 -4.22 8.40 13.09
C ASN A 198 -3.75 9.20 11.88
N SER A 199 -3.25 8.55 10.83
CA SER A 199 -2.85 9.23 9.61
C SER A 199 -3.93 9.16 8.52
N TRP A 200 -3.99 10.17 7.66
CA TRP A 200 -4.88 10.19 6.51
C TRP A 200 -4.55 9.09 5.50
N VAL A 201 -3.25 8.75 5.39
CA VAL A 201 -2.78 7.64 4.56
C VAL A 201 -3.35 6.32 5.06
N THR A 202 -3.25 6.08 6.36
CA THR A 202 -3.79 4.84 6.97
C THR A 202 -5.29 4.70 6.75
N LEU A 203 -6.06 5.77 6.98
CA LEU A 203 -7.50 5.74 6.74
C LEU A 203 -7.81 5.50 5.25
N GLY A 204 -7.13 6.21 4.35
CA GLY A 204 -7.34 6.08 2.91
C GLY A 204 -7.03 4.68 2.39
N MET A 205 -5.89 4.10 2.79
CA MET A 205 -5.52 2.73 2.42
C MET A 205 -6.52 1.71 2.98
N ASN A 206 -6.91 1.83 4.24
CA ASN A 206 -7.87 0.91 4.83
C ASN A 206 -9.25 1.02 4.17
N LEU A 207 -9.70 2.22 3.77
CA LEU A 207 -10.94 2.41 3.00
C LEU A 207 -10.86 1.80 1.59
N ALA A 208 -9.68 1.82 0.96
CA ALA A 208 -9.48 1.24 -0.37
C ALA A 208 -9.39 -0.29 -0.35
N LEU A 209 -8.82 -0.89 0.70
CA LEU A 209 -8.63 -2.32 0.83
C LEU A 209 -9.93 -3.05 1.16
N GLY A 210 -10.21 -4.13 0.42
CA GLY A 210 -11.35 -5.01 0.64
C GLY A 210 -11.10 -6.15 1.61
N ILE A 211 -12.04 -7.10 1.66
CA ILE A 211 -11.99 -8.30 2.52
C ILE A 211 -10.74 -9.16 2.28
N PRO A 212 -10.24 -9.37 1.04
CA PRO A 212 -9.07 -10.22 0.83
C PRO A 212 -7.82 -9.79 1.62
N SER A 213 -7.66 -8.49 1.89
CA SER A 213 -6.55 -7.99 2.70
C SER A 213 -6.58 -8.43 4.17
N ASN A 214 -7.72 -8.96 4.65
CA ASN A 214 -7.87 -9.50 6.01
C ASN A 214 -7.55 -11.00 6.10
N GLN A 215 -7.18 -11.63 4.98
CA GLN A 215 -6.63 -12.97 5.03
C GLN A 215 -5.36 -12.97 5.88
N LYS A 216 -5.23 -13.97 6.75
CA LYS A 216 -4.01 -14.17 7.54
C LYS A 216 -2.87 -14.56 6.63
N ALA A 217 -1.79 -13.81 6.68
CA ALA A 217 -0.57 -14.12 5.96
C ALA A 217 0.17 -15.26 6.67
N THR A 218 0.65 -16.23 5.91
CA THR A 218 1.66 -17.17 6.35
C THR A 218 3.00 -16.44 6.57
N ALA A 219 3.95 -17.07 7.23
CA ALA A 219 5.28 -16.48 7.42
C ALA A 219 5.96 -16.14 6.07
N SER A 220 5.83 -17.01 5.08
CA SER A 220 6.32 -16.72 3.71
C SER A 220 5.62 -15.53 3.09
N GLU A 221 4.30 -15.45 3.16
CA GLU A 221 3.53 -14.36 2.59
C GLU A 221 3.81 -13.02 3.29
N SER A 222 4.07 -13.02 4.61
CA SER A 222 4.42 -11.79 5.33
C SER A 222 5.73 -11.16 4.86
N CYS A 223 6.61 -11.93 4.20
CA CYS A 223 7.85 -11.46 3.58
C CYS A 223 7.64 -10.55 2.35
N TYR A 224 6.39 -10.12 2.07
CA TYR A 224 6.19 -8.96 1.20
C TYR A 224 6.77 -7.67 1.82
N LEU A 225 6.99 -7.67 3.12
CA LEU A 225 7.69 -6.61 3.85
C LEU A 225 9.19 -6.92 3.91
N PRO A 226 10.06 -5.94 3.56
CA PRO A 226 11.52 -6.11 3.58
C PRO A 226 12.07 -6.58 4.93
N ASP A 227 11.57 -6.04 6.03
CA ASP A 227 12.03 -6.40 7.37
C ASP A 227 11.68 -7.86 7.71
N ASN A 228 10.48 -8.32 7.33
CA ASN A 228 10.07 -9.71 7.53
C ASN A 228 10.92 -10.68 6.71
N LEU A 229 11.32 -10.29 5.48
CA LEU A 229 12.24 -11.09 4.67
C LEU A 229 13.62 -11.16 5.32
N SER A 230 14.14 -10.04 5.82
CA SER A 230 15.42 -10.00 6.53
C SER A 230 15.39 -10.86 7.80
N GLU A 231 14.31 -10.80 8.59
CA GLU A 231 14.11 -11.63 9.77
C GLU A 231 13.99 -13.12 9.44
N ALA A 232 13.28 -13.45 8.35
CA ALA A 232 13.18 -14.82 7.88
C ALA A 232 14.54 -15.40 7.47
N LEU A 233 15.40 -14.59 6.82
CA LEU A 233 16.76 -14.98 6.46
C LEU A 233 17.65 -15.20 7.69
N GLU A 234 17.52 -14.36 8.71
CA GLU A 234 18.28 -14.50 9.96
C GLU A 234 17.91 -15.78 10.72
N MET A 235 16.64 -16.21 10.61
CA MET A 235 16.14 -17.46 11.21
C MET A 235 16.39 -18.70 10.33
N ALA A 236 16.77 -18.50 9.06
CA ALA A 236 16.94 -19.60 8.12
C ALA A 236 18.21 -20.42 8.42
N GLU A 237 18.08 -21.73 8.30
CA GLU A 237 19.19 -22.68 8.50
C GLU A 237 19.26 -23.68 7.35
N VAL A 238 20.46 -23.93 6.88
CA VAL A 238 20.76 -24.96 5.89
C VAL A 238 21.73 -25.96 6.51
N LYS A 239 21.33 -27.21 6.59
CA LYS A 239 22.14 -28.31 7.20
C LYS A 239 22.62 -27.98 8.64
N GLY A 240 21.80 -27.30 9.41
CA GLY A 240 22.12 -26.92 10.79
C GLY A 240 23.08 -25.74 10.94
N GLN A 241 23.38 -25.03 9.85
CA GLN A 241 24.17 -23.80 9.87
C GLN A 241 23.30 -22.60 9.50
N LYS A 242 23.57 -21.43 10.07
CA LYS A 242 22.90 -20.19 9.71
C LYS A 242 23.02 -19.94 8.20
N PHE A 243 21.90 -19.59 7.58
CA PHE A 243 21.85 -19.32 6.14
C PHE A 243 22.34 -17.90 5.80
N ALA A 244 22.19 -16.97 6.73
CA ALA A 244 22.62 -15.59 6.55
C ALA A 244 23.23 -15.03 7.84
N ASP A 245 24.05 -13.99 7.68
CA ASP A 245 24.53 -13.21 8.81
C ASP A 245 23.39 -12.43 9.43
N SER A 246 23.58 -11.95 10.67
CA SER A 246 22.69 -10.94 11.23
C SER A 246 22.84 -9.62 10.46
N PRO A 247 21.74 -8.84 10.29
CA PRO A 247 21.79 -7.61 9.52
C PRO A 247 22.83 -6.61 10.08
N LEU A 248 23.83 -6.27 9.26
CA LEU A 248 24.84 -5.26 9.56
C LEU A 248 24.31 -3.88 9.17
N LEU A 249 24.36 -2.92 10.08
CA LEU A 249 24.02 -1.55 9.83
C LEU A 249 25.11 -0.86 8.98
N ILE A 250 24.79 -0.50 7.74
CA ILE A 250 25.68 0.24 6.82
C ILE A 250 25.55 1.74 7.06
N TYR A 251 24.34 2.22 7.26
CA TYR A 251 24.03 3.62 7.51
C TYR A 251 22.86 3.74 8.47
N GLN A 252 23.01 4.58 9.49
CA GLN A 252 21.92 4.96 10.39
C GLN A 252 21.43 6.34 10.00
N ALA A 253 20.16 6.41 9.58
CA ALA A 253 19.51 7.70 9.38
C ALA A 253 19.42 8.45 10.71
N PRO A 254 19.53 9.79 10.72
CA PRO A 254 19.18 10.59 11.88
C PRO A 254 17.78 10.22 12.34
N GLU A 255 17.56 10.18 13.67
CA GLU A 255 16.19 10.06 14.16
C GLU A 255 15.39 11.21 13.56
N ALA A 256 14.31 10.87 12.82
CA ALA A 256 13.39 11.88 12.34
C ALA A 256 12.95 12.69 13.57
N GLU A 257 13.16 14.00 13.56
CA GLU A 257 12.51 14.87 14.54
C GLU A 257 11.06 14.47 14.53
N LYS A 258 10.55 14.03 15.70
CA LYS A 258 9.14 13.63 15.83
C LYS A 258 8.35 14.76 15.23
N ALA A 259 7.77 14.51 14.06
CA ALA A 259 7.04 15.51 13.31
C ALA A 259 6.13 16.21 14.32
N GLY A 260 6.30 17.51 14.45
CA GLY A 260 5.46 18.32 15.30
C GLY A 260 4.02 18.09 14.88
N PHE A 261 3.06 18.72 15.52
CA PHE A 261 1.65 18.56 15.23
C PHE A 261 1.36 18.78 13.73
N ASP A 262 1.25 17.67 12.98
CA ASP A 262 0.98 17.66 11.53
C ASP A 262 -0.46 18.03 11.17
N GLY A 263 -1.14 18.73 12.05
CA GLY A 263 -2.55 19.06 11.90
C GLY A 263 -3.48 18.03 12.56
N LEU A 264 -4.77 18.20 12.36
CA LEU A 264 -5.78 17.31 12.91
C LEU A 264 -5.79 15.99 12.13
N GLY A 265 -5.51 14.89 12.82
CA GLY A 265 -5.62 13.56 12.24
C GLY A 265 -7.07 13.21 11.84
N PRO A 266 -7.26 12.21 10.97
CA PRO A 266 -8.56 11.86 10.42
C PRO A 266 -9.60 11.50 11.49
N ILE A 267 -9.20 10.85 12.57
CA ILE A 267 -10.12 10.48 13.67
C ILE A 267 -10.73 11.73 14.28
N VAL A 268 -9.90 12.73 14.63
CA VAL A 268 -10.38 13.98 15.25
C VAL A 268 -11.25 14.76 14.26
N VAL A 269 -10.82 14.89 13.01
CA VAL A 269 -11.59 15.60 11.98
C VAL A 269 -12.95 14.95 11.75
N LEU A 270 -13.02 13.64 11.66
CA LEU A 270 -14.27 12.91 11.48
C LEU A 270 -15.18 13.03 12.71
N GLN A 271 -14.65 12.99 13.93
CA GLN A 271 -15.42 13.21 15.15
C GLN A 271 -16.00 14.63 15.20
N LEU A 272 -15.21 15.64 14.84
CA LEU A 272 -15.68 17.03 14.75
C LEU A 272 -16.77 17.17 13.68
N LEU A 273 -16.61 16.52 12.54
CA LEU A 273 -17.63 16.52 11.49
C LEU A 273 -18.92 15.83 11.93
N ILE A 274 -18.83 14.70 12.63
CA ILE A 274 -19.98 14.02 13.24
C ILE A 274 -20.70 14.98 14.21
N ALA A 275 -19.97 15.60 15.12
CA ALA A 275 -20.52 16.56 16.08
C ALA A 275 -21.20 17.75 15.37
N LEU A 276 -20.57 18.28 14.33
CA LEU A 276 -21.12 19.38 13.51
C LEU A 276 -22.42 18.95 12.81
N VAL A 277 -22.46 17.75 12.21
CA VAL A 277 -23.66 17.25 11.54
C VAL A 277 -24.81 17.05 12.55
N MET A 278 -24.50 16.52 13.74
CA MET A 278 -25.49 16.37 14.83
C MET A 278 -25.99 17.75 15.28
N PHE A 279 -25.11 18.67 15.59
CA PHE A 279 -25.45 20.04 15.99
C PHE A 279 -26.35 20.71 14.94
N CYS A 280 -25.95 20.71 13.68
CA CYS A 280 -26.72 21.30 12.59
C CYS A 280 -28.10 20.63 12.43
N SER A 281 -28.16 19.31 12.60
CA SER A 281 -29.42 18.55 12.50
C SER A 281 -30.43 18.95 13.58
N ILE A 282 -29.94 19.25 14.79
CA ILE A 282 -30.76 19.67 15.93
C ILE A 282 -31.12 21.17 15.83
N GLN A 283 -30.10 22.03 15.65
CA GLN A 283 -30.24 23.47 15.66
C GLN A 283 -31.14 23.97 14.51
N PHE A 284 -30.97 23.38 13.32
CA PHE A 284 -31.71 23.79 12.13
C PHE A 284 -32.88 22.85 11.81
N ARG A 285 -33.39 22.09 12.80
CA ARG A 285 -34.48 21.12 12.58
C ARG A 285 -35.73 21.69 11.94
N ASN A 286 -36.01 23.01 12.17
CA ASN A 286 -37.14 23.74 11.64
C ASN A 286 -36.79 24.47 10.32
N ASN A 287 -35.57 24.32 9.77
CA ASN A 287 -35.18 24.92 8.51
C ASN A 287 -34.96 23.83 7.44
N PRO A 288 -36.01 23.42 6.73
CA PRO A 288 -35.93 22.32 5.76
C PRO A 288 -35.02 22.65 4.58
N ARG A 289 -34.84 23.95 4.22
CA ARG A 289 -33.95 24.34 3.12
C ARG A 289 -32.49 24.14 3.49
N PHE A 290 -32.10 24.47 4.73
CA PHE A 290 -30.75 24.27 5.22
C PHE A 290 -30.42 22.78 5.31
N LEU A 291 -31.31 22.00 5.94
CA LEU A 291 -31.11 20.55 6.08
C LEU A 291 -31.02 19.86 4.72
N PHE A 292 -31.85 20.25 3.76
CA PHE A 292 -31.78 19.74 2.40
C PHE A 292 -30.42 19.99 1.73
N ARG A 293 -29.88 21.23 1.84
CA ARG A 293 -28.55 21.55 1.28
C ARG A 293 -27.45 20.76 1.95
N MET A 294 -27.53 20.56 3.26
CA MET A 294 -26.59 19.73 4.02
C MET A 294 -26.67 18.26 3.57
N ASP A 295 -27.88 17.73 3.39
CA ASP A 295 -28.10 16.37 2.89
C ASP A 295 -27.55 16.18 1.48
N VAL A 296 -27.81 17.12 0.55
CA VAL A 296 -27.23 17.09 -0.80
C VAL A 296 -25.70 17.07 -0.76
N LEU A 297 -25.09 17.86 0.11
CA LEU A 297 -23.64 17.90 0.25
C LEU A 297 -23.11 16.55 0.79
N LEU A 298 -23.69 16.05 1.88
CA LEU A 298 -23.24 14.80 2.51
C LEU A 298 -23.45 13.60 1.59
N PHE A 299 -24.66 13.39 1.09
CA PHE A 299 -24.95 12.27 0.20
C PHE A 299 -24.18 12.37 -1.13
N GLY A 300 -23.97 13.61 -1.63
CA GLY A 300 -23.18 13.85 -2.84
C GLY A 300 -21.72 13.48 -2.65
N VAL A 301 -21.06 14.04 -1.64
CA VAL A 301 -19.61 13.81 -1.38
C VAL A 301 -19.35 12.34 -1.03
N TRP A 302 -20.13 11.76 -0.12
CA TRP A 302 -19.96 10.35 0.28
C TRP A 302 -20.33 9.38 -0.83
N GLY A 303 -21.34 9.71 -1.64
CA GLY A 303 -21.69 8.92 -2.83
C GLY A 303 -20.58 8.92 -3.89
N LEU A 304 -19.92 10.06 -4.12
CA LEU A 304 -18.75 10.14 -5.01
C LEU A 304 -17.56 9.33 -4.47
N LEU A 305 -17.29 9.42 -3.17
CA LEU A 305 -16.26 8.60 -2.53
C LEU A 305 -16.58 7.11 -2.67
N ALA A 306 -17.85 6.74 -2.48
CA ALA A 306 -18.31 5.36 -2.65
C ALA A 306 -18.15 4.87 -4.10
N TRP A 307 -18.41 5.72 -5.11
CA TRP A 307 -18.15 5.40 -6.51
C TRP A 307 -16.66 5.16 -6.78
N PHE A 308 -15.79 5.97 -6.18
CA PHE A 308 -14.35 5.78 -6.30
C PHE A 308 -13.91 4.44 -5.67
N ILE A 309 -14.37 4.13 -4.46
CA ILE A 309 -14.07 2.85 -3.80
C ILE A 309 -14.65 1.67 -4.60
N PHE A 310 -15.88 1.80 -5.11
CA PHE A 310 -16.49 0.80 -5.95
C PHE A 310 -15.71 0.57 -7.25
N PHE A 311 -15.23 1.64 -7.87
CA PHE A 311 -14.35 1.54 -9.03
C PHE A 311 -13.04 0.82 -8.69
N LEU A 312 -12.39 1.14 -7.57
CA LEU A 312 -11.20 0.43 -7.12
C LEU A 312 -11.46 -1.06 -6.92
N ALA A 313 -12.63 -1.41 -6.36
CA ALA A 313 -12.99 -2.79 -6.07
C ALA A 313 -13.38 -3.63 -7.30
N THR A 314 -13.87 -3.00 -8.38
CA THR A 314 -14.47 -3.72 -9.52
C THR A 314 -13.85 -3.38 -10.86
N GLY A 315 -13.22 -2.21 -10.99
CA GLY A 315 -12.69 -1.68 -12.24
C GLY A 315 -11.17 -1.67 -12.34
N THR A 316 -10.47 -2.26 -11.36
CA THR A 316 -9.01 -2.30 -11.30
C THR A 316 -8.49 -3.73 -11.14
N ASP A 317 -7.22 -3.94 -11.46
CA ASP A 317 -6.52 -5.22 -11.29
C ASP A 317 -6.01 -5.43 -9.85
N HIS A 318 -6.34 -4.53 -8.92
CA HIS A 318 -5.95 -4.64 -7.51
C HIS A 318 -6.86 -5.63 -6.78
N GLN A 319 -6.56 -6.93 -6.84
CA GLN A 319 -7.37 -8.00 -6.25
C GLN A 319 -7.69 -7.79 -4.77
N VAL A 320 -6.77 -7.20 -4.03
CA VAL A 320 -6.91 -6.93 -2.58
C VAL A 320 -7.92 -5.84 -2.24
N MET A 321 -8.38 -5.06 -3.23
CA MET A 321 -9.42 -4.03 -3.08
C MET A 321 -10.84 -4.58 -3.32
N SER A 322 -10.97 -5.82 -3.82
CA SER A 322 -12.26 -6.44 -4.12
C SER A 322 -13.08 -6.70 -2.84
N TRP A 323 -14.40 -6.88 -3.00
CA TRP A 323 -15.33 -7.13 -1.90
C TRP A 323 -15.20 -6.10 -0.76
N ASN A 324 -15.22 -4.82 -1.13
CA ASN A 324 -14.97 -3.73 -0.18
C ASN A 324 -16.27 -3.31 0.54
N PRO A 325 -16.41 -3.56 1.85
CA PRO A 325 -17.62 -3.22 2.60
C PRO A 325 -17.82 -1.71 2.78
N ALA A 326 -16.80 -0.88 2.62
CA ALA A 326 -16.95 0.56 2.64
C ALA A 326 -17.85 1.05 1.49
N SER A 327 -17.90 0.34 0.36
CA SER A 327 -18.84 0.65 -0.72
C SER A 327 -20.30 0.43 -0.34
N LEU A 328 -20.61 -0.50 0.56
CA LEU A 328 -21.96 -0.67 1.14
C LEU A 328 -22.26 0.43 2.16
N MET A 329 -21.30 0.73 3.03
CA MET A 329 -21.43 1.79 4.05
C MET A 329 -21.63 3.17 3.43
N LEU A 330 -20.92 3.49 2.36
CA LEU A 330 -20.99 4.82 1.73
C LEU A 330 -22.01 4.90 0.58
N PHE A 331 -22.39 3.79 0.03
CA PHE A 331 -23.40 3.51 -0.98
C PHE A 331 -23.35 4.39 -2.24
N PRO A 332 -22.79 3.90 -3.36
CA PRO A 332 -22.54 4.71 -4.56
C PRO A 332 -23.77 5.39 -5.15
N LEU A 333 -24.95 4.72 -5.13
CA LEU A 333 -26.15 5.29 -5.71
C LEU A 333 -26.68 6.54 -4.98
N ASN A 334 -26.15 6.87 -3.79
CA ASN A 334 -26.49 8.11 -3.11
C ASN A 334 -26.20 9.34 -3.98
N PHE A 335 -25.10 9.35 -4.74
CA PHE A 335 -24.72 10.51 -5.55
C PHE A 335 -25.75 10.84 -6.65
N PRO A 336 -26.13 9.93 -7.58
CA PRO A 336 -27.08 10.29 -8.60
C PRO A 336 -28.52 10.46 -8.05
N LEU A 337 -28.90 9.66 -7.06
CA LEU A 337 -30.26 9.64 -6.56
C LEU A 337 -30.60 10.84 -5.69
N VAL A 338 -29.65 11.48 -5.03
CA VAL A 338 -29.91 12.69 -4.21
C VAL A 338 -30.55 13.81 -5.04
N PHE A 339 -30.18 13.97 -6.29
CA PHE A 339 -30.76 14.99 -7.18
C PHE A 339 -32.13 14.59 -7.70
N TRP A 340 -32.37 13.30 -7.85
CA TRP A 340 -33.68 12.79 -8.29
C TRP A 340 -34.71 12.86 -7.16
N PHE A 341 -34.35 12.47 -5.95
CA PHE A 341 -35.24 12.52 -4.77
C PHE A 341 -35.61 13.92 -4.35
N ALA A 342 -34.78 14.92 -4.61
CA ALA A 342 -35.13 16.34 -4.41
C ALA A 342 -36.36 16.76 -5.22
N ARG A 343 -36.70 16.03 -6.30
CA ARG A 343 -37.82 16.29 -7.22
C ARG A 343 -38.96 15.29 -7.08
N ALA A 344 -38.78 14.21 -6.31
CA ALA A 344 -39.74 13.11 -6.28
C ALA A 344 -40.89 13.36 -5.28
N SER A 345 -42.11 13.42 -5.74
CA SER A 345 -43.34 13.53 -4.95
C SER A 345 -43.80 12.19 -4.32
N LYS A 346 -43.16 11.07 -4.61
CA LYS A 346 -43.63 9.72 -4.21
C LYS A 346 -42.99 9.27 -2.90
N LYS A 347 -43.63 9.60 -1.76
CA LYS A 347 -43.18 9.20 -0.41
C LYS A 347 -42.88 7.69 -0.26
N VAL A 348 -43.70 6.80 -0.83
CA VAL A 348 -43.53 5.34 -0.67
C VAL A 348 -42.23 4.82 -1.22
N ILE A 349 -41.85 5.20 -2.46
CA ILE A 349 -40.60 4.79 -3.09
C ILE A 349 -39.40 5.30 -2.30
N TRP A 350 -39.49 6.56 -1.83
CA TRP A 350 -38.45 7.18 -1.00
C TRP A 350 -38.23 6.40 0.31
N THR A 351 -39.33 6.05 1.00
CA THR A 351 -39.27 5.31 2.25
C THR A 351 -38.63 3.92 2.08
N HIS A 352 -39.00 3.20 1.02
CA HIS A 352 -38.37 1.89 0.71
C HIS A 352 -36.88 2.02 0.40
N TYR A 353 -36.51 3.00 -0.44
CA TYR A 353 -35.11 3.28 -0.73
C TYR A 353 -34.30 3.55 0.55
N LEU A 354 -34.74 4.49 1.40
CA LEU A 354 -34.06 4.80 2.66
C LEU A 354 -33.95 3.58 3.57
N SER A 355 -34.97 2.70 3.60
CA SER A 355 -34.93 1.48 4.40
C SER A 355 -33.85 0.52 3.91
N VAL A 356 -33.77 0.28 2.59
CA VAL A 356 -32.73 -0.56 1.98
C VAL A 356 -31.34 0.02 2.25
N VAL A 357 -31.17 1.32 2.04
CA VAL A 357 -29.87 1.98 2.27
C VAL A 357 -29.46 1.96 3.74
N CYS A 358 -30.41 2.09 4.68
CA CYS A 358 -30.13 1.92 6.12
C CYS A 358 -29.59 0.51 6.44
N VAL A 359 -30.19 -0.54 5.86
CA VAL A 359 -29.72 -1.91 6.06
C VAL A 359 -28.32 -2.09 5.48
N LEU A 360 -28.08 -1.64 4.24
CA LEU A 360 -26.76 -1.72 3.61
C LEU A 360 -25.70 -0.92 4.38
N PHE A 361 -26.07 0.27 4.85
CA PHE A 361 -25.20 1.08 5.69
C PHE A 361 -24.80 0.34 6.97
N LEU A 362 -25.75 -0.27 7.68
CA LEU A 362 -25.46 -1.01 8.91
C LEU A 362 -24.56 -2.23 8.64
N ILE A 363 -24.83 -2.99 7.59
CA ILE A 363 -23.97 -4.10 7.19
C ILE A 363 -22.56 -3.60 6.91
N GLY A 364 -22.43 -2.58 6.07
CA GLY A 364 -21.14 -1.99 5.74
C GLY A 364 -20.41 -1.38 6.93
N LEU A 365 -21.13 -0.75 7.86
CA LEU A 365 -20.60 -0.18 9.09
C LEU A 365 -20.01 -1.27 10.00
N VAL A 366 -20.77 -2.36 10.25
CA VAL A 366 -20.31 -3.48 11.07
C VAL A 366 -19.04 -4.10 10.47
N TRP A 367 -19.06 -4.42 9.19
CA TRP A 367 -17.89 -4.99 8.52
C TRP A 367 -16.69 -4.02 8.54
N SER A 368 -16.90 -2.73 8.26
CA SER A 368 -15.84 -1.73 8.31
C SER A 368 -15.24 -1.61 9.72
N THR A 369 -16.05 -1.68 10.75
CA THR A 369 -15.59 -1.67 12.15
C THR A 369 -14.74 -2.89 12.48
N LEU A 370 -15.14 -4.08 12.01
CA LEU A 370 -14.43 -5.34 12.23
C LEU A 370 -13.08 -5.37 11.48
N LEU A 371 -13.00 -4.73 10.29
CA LEU A 371 -11.79 -4.69 9.50
C LEU A 371 -10.78 -3.67 10.04
N PHE A 372 -11.24 -2.46 10.32
CA PHE A 372 -10.45 -1.37 10.88
C PHE A 372 -11.40 -0.29 11.42
N TRP A 373 -11.62 -0.25 12.74
CA TRP A 373 -12.65 0.57 13.37
C TRP A 373 -12.69 2.06 12.94
N PRO A 374 -11.55 2.76 12.63
CA PRO A 374 -11.62 4.15 12.18
C PRO A 374 -12.37 4.35 10.86
N MET A 375 -12.49 3.29 10.01
CA MET A 375 -13.29 3.37 8.79
C MET A 375 -14.77 3.68 9.08
N ALA A 376 -15.29 3.18 10.19
CA ALA A 376 -16.67 3.43 10.59
C ALA A 376 -16.96 4.92 10.77
N LEU A 377 -16.00 5.69 11.29
CA LEU A 377 -16.14 7.13 11.47
C LEU A 377 -16.39 7.85 10.14
N ALA A 378 -15.82 7.35 9.03
CA ALA A 378 -16.03 7.95 7.71
C ALA A 378 -17.51 7.83 7.25
N GLY A 379 -18.23 6.80 7.66
CA GLY A 379 -19.65 6.60 7.32
C GLY A 379 -20.62 7.41 8.17
N LEU A 380 -20.28 7.68 9.42
CA LEU A 380 -21.23 8.24 10.39
C LEU A 380 -21.79 9.64 10.02
N PRO A 381 -21.04 10.60 9.44
CA PRO A 381 -21.58 11.92 9.13
C PRO A 381 -22.86 11.89 8.26
N TRP A 382 -22.85 11.06 7.21
CA TRP A 382 -24.04 10.92 6.37
C TRP A 382 -25.04 9.93 6.94
N GLY A 383 -24.58 8.89 7.65
CA GLY A 383 -25.43 7.87 8.28
C GLY A 383 -26.42 8.49 9.28
N ILE A 384 -25.99 9.45 10.09
CA ILE A 384 -26.86 10.21 11.01
C ILE A 384 -28.01 10.87 10.24
N ARG A 385 -27.71 11.47 9.09
CA ARG A 385 -28.74 12.10 8.26
C ARG A 385 -29.62 11.09 7.56
N LEU A 386 -29.07 9.96 7.13
CA LEU A 386 -29.82 8.86 6.55
C LEU A 386 -30.92 8.36 7.52
N PHE A 387 -30.56 8.08 8.77
CA PHE A 387 -31.54 7.63 9.77
C PHE A 387 -32.55 8.73 10.12
N ALA A 388 -32.12 9.99 10.24
CA ALA A 388 -33.02 11.11 10.47
C ALA A 388 -34.04 11.28 9.34
N LEU A 389 -33.64 11.11 8.09
CA LEU A 389 -34.54 11.12 6.93
C LEU A 389 -35.50 9.93 6.91
N ARG A 390 -35.01 8.73 7.26
CA ARG A 390 -35.83 7.54 7.32
C ARG A 390 -36.93 7.66 8.39
N LEU A 391 -36.60 8.17 9.58
CA LEU A 391 -37.57 8.41 10.65
C LEU A 391 -38.64 9.46 10.30
N LYS A 392 -38.31 10.47 9.48
CA LYS A 392 -39.28 11.45 8.99
C LYS A 392 -40.16 10.93 7.85
N ALA A 393 -39.75 9.89 7.17
CA ALA A 393 -40.48 9.29 6.06
C ALA A 393 -41.50 8.21 6.51
N SER A 394 -41.33 7.70 7.74
CA SER A 394 -42.32 6.82 8.40
C SER A 394 -43.49 7.65 8.92
#